data_643d36b76f5720a905237e134f10e4c4
#
_entry.id   643d36b76f5720a905237e134f10e4c4
#
_cell.length_a   1.000
_cell.length_b   1.000
_cell.length_c   1.000
_cell.angle_alpha   90.00
_cell.angle_beta   90.00
_cell.angle_gamma   90.00
#
_symmetry.space_group_name_H-M   'P 1'
#
loop_
_entity.id
_entity.type
_entity.pdbx_description
1 polymer ?
#
loop_
_entity_poly.entity_id
_entity_poly.type
_entity_poly.pdbx_seq_one_letter_code
_entity_poly.pdbx_strand_id
1 'polypeptide(L)'
;MNTKRNIKKRTDNNTEKIKKKNSKKMKLNKFGVFLLAYSGILVSIVIVLLLLLHGVLKDYEKSMPNNTMSQVVKAFTSDNIEQLLNDNSVKVNEFETVSSVADYFKLKMQDNEVTYKRKSGEYTNTTPIYVIKAGDATIAEVALTENGKNAHKFTEWKLDSISFDGYIDAQNDVTITAPSAAEVKLNGVKISESYITQKDIKLDITKNVDAYVKAPINVVYKVSGLMTQPKITASLNGIDLSVTVEGKVCSVNYPTDAALFEAQKPNINNLNEAFGKYLINRGTLETLNKFLVGNAKKNMSNIEATWAFLYGKTYTYEFRNQTYTNMIKYSDTCFSCQTFYQLYVKWGEGEKTYDTSMIDTFVKINGSWYLADFSFD
;
A
#
# COMPACT_ATOMS: atom_id res chain seq x y z
N MET A 1 10.80 17.87 61.09
CA MET A 1 11.65 18.61 62.02
C MET A 1 11.29 20.08 61.95
N ASN A 2 10.79 20.57 63.10
CA ASN A 2 10.30 21.92 63.38
C ASN A 2 11.29 23.04 63.08
N THR A 3 10.80 24.19 62.64
CA THR A 3 11.07 25.39 63.41
C THR A 3 10.12 26.52 62.99
N LYS A 4 9.17 26.79 63.85
CA LYS A 4 8.38 28.05 63.96
C LYS A 4 9.30 29.14 64.41
N ARG A 5 9.18 30.37 63.91
CA ARG A 5 9.54 31.61 64.58
C ARG A 5 8.44 32.64 64.46
N ASN A 6 7.78 32.85 65.56
CA ASN A 6 6.95 34.01 65.85
C ASN A 6 7.81 35.26 65.99
N ILE A 7 7.36 36.39 65.40
CA ILE A 7 7.74 37.72 65.88
C ILE A 7 6.51 38.60 65.94
N LYS A 8 6.40 39.21 67.11
CA LYS A 8 5.35 39.99 67.77
C LYS A 8 4.87 41.21 66.98
N LYS A 9 3.54 41.48 67.25
CA LYS A 9 2.88 42.76 67.09
C LYS A 9 3.64 43.87 67.78
N ARG A 10 3.72 45.03 67.15
CA ARG A 10 3.82 46.34 67.79
C ARG A 10 2.78 47.25 67.17
N THR A 11 1.81 47.59 67.92
CA THR A 11 0.85 48.70 67.79
C THR A 11 1.58 50.01 68.09
N ASP A 12 1.58 50.92 67.13
CA ASP A 12 1.80 52.33 67.39
C ASP A 12 0.72 53.13 66.68
N ASN A 13 -0.14 53.73 67.54
CA ASN A 13 -1.09 54.75 67.16
C ASN A 13 -0.34 56.02 66.77
N ASN A 14 -0.53 56.49 65.56
CA ASN A 14 -0.24 57.89 65.28
C ASN A 14 -1.37 58.45 64.39
N THR A 15 -2.23 59.18 65.10
CA THR A 15 -3.32 59.99 64.52
C THR A 15 -2.71 61.22 63.83
N GLU A 16 -2.44 61.16 62.56
CA GLU A 16 -2.14 62.35 61.75
C GLU A 16 -3.39 62.92 61.11
N LYS A 17 -3.65 64.11 61.44
CA LYS A 17 -4.72 65.01 60.96
C LYS A 17 -4.59 65.15 59.43
N ILE A 18 -5.53 64.63 58.69
CA ILE A 18 -5.67 64.89 57.25
C ILE A 18 -6.11 66.38 57.11
N LYS A 19 -5.20 67.23 56.75
CA LYS A 19 -5.48 68.59 56.28
C LYS A 19 -6.27 68.46 54.95
N LYS A 20 -7.54 68.89 55.01
CA LYS A 20 -8.34 69.13 53.79
C LYS A 20 -7.61 70.17 52.93
N LYS A 21 -7.02 69.72 51.79
CA LYS A 21 -6.48 70.64 50.82
C LYS A 21 -7.66 71.22 50.04
N ASN A 22 -7.99 72.48 50.40
CA ASN A 22 -8.96 73.28 49.63
C ASN A 22 -8.53 73.29 48.16
N SER A 23 -9.29 72.59 47.27
CA SER A 23 -9.15 72.75 45.86
C SER A 23 -9.55 74.19 45.48
N LYS A 24 -8.59 75.04 45.27
CA LYS A 24 -8.80 76.32 44.58
C LYS A 24 -9.47 76.04 43.27
N LYS A 25 -10.76 76.30 43.14
CA LYS A 25 -11.41 76.36 41.81
C LYS A 25 -10.64 77.38 40.98
N MET A 26 -9.82 76.88 40.07
CA MET A 26 -9.14 77.71 39.09
C MET A 26 -10.23 78.37 38.22
N LYS A 27 -10.50 79.67 38.44
CA LYS A 27 -11.35 80.43 37.50
C LYS A 27 -10.58 80.56 36.19
N LEU A 28 -10.96 79.76 35.22
CA LEU A 28 -10.43 79.93 33.83
C LEU A 28 -10.84 81.27 33.35
N ASN A 29 -9.87 82.08 32.88
CA ASN A 29 -10.15 83.34 32.18
C ASN A 29 -10.78 82.98 30.79
N LYS A 30 -11.41 83.98 30.15
CA LYS A 30 -12.09 83.73 28.82
C LYS A 30 -11.21 83.04 27.81
N PHE A 31 -9.90 83.29 27.80
CA PHE A 31 -8.92 82.64 26.92
C PHE A 31 -8.71 81.17 27.28
N GLY A 32 -8.65 80.80 28.54
CA GLY A 32 -8.54 79.42 29.01
C GLY A 32 -9.77 78.58 28.66
N VAL A 33 -10.97 79.14 28.75
CA VAL A 33 -12.22 78.48 28.29
C VAL A 33 -12.21 78.28 26.79
N PHE A 34 -11.75 79.27 26.00
CA PHE A 34 -11.61 79.16 24.56
C PHE A 34 -10.59 78.08 24.19
N LEU A 35 -9.43 78.05 24.86
CA LEU A 35 -8.40 77.02 24.62
C LEU A 35 -8.91 75.59 24.94
N LEU A 36 -9.67 75.45 26.01
CA LEU A 36 -10.28 74.18 26.40
C LEU A 36 -11.36 73.73 25.41
N ALA A 37 -12.20 74.67 24.93
CA ALA A 37 -13.17 74.34 23.87
C ALA A 37 -12.49 73.96 22.54
N TYR A 38 -11.47 74.71 22.14
CA TYR A 38 -10.69 74.44 20.93
C TYR A 38 -9.99 73.08 20.98
N SER A 39 -9.32 72.76 22.15
CA SER A 39 -8.69 71.46 22.34
C SER A 39 -9.72 70.32 22.36
N GLY A 40 -10.90 70.53 22.96
CA GLY A 40 -12.01 69.56 22.94
C GLY A 40 -12.50 69.27 21.51
N ILE A 41 -12.67 70.31 20.69
CA ILE A 41 -13.05 70.15 19.30
C ILE A 41 -11.96 69.43 18.52
N LEU A 42 -10.68 69.76 18.74
CA LEU A 42 -9.55 69.13 18.04
C LEU A 42 -9.45 67.62 18.42
N VAL A 43 -9.60 67.29 19.69
CA VAL A 43 -9.64 65.89 20.18
C VAL A 43 -10.82 65.14 19.57
N SER A 44 -12.01 65.78 19.51
CA SER A 44 -13.18 65.17 18.88
C SER A 44 -12.96 64.87 17.40
N ILE A 45 -12.34 65.81 16.64
CA ILE A 45 -11.97 65.57 15.24
C ILE A 45 -11.00 64.41 15.11
N VAL A 46 -9.97 64.34 15.95
CA VAL A 46 -9.01 63.23 15.95
C VAL A 46 -9.71 61.91 16.24
N ILE A 47 -10.62 61.86 17.20
CA ILE A 47 -11.39 60.62 17.49
C ILE A 47 -12.23 60.22 16.29
N VAL A 48 -12.93 61.15 15.63
CA VAL A 48 -13.72 60.87 14.41
C VAL A 48 -12.83 60.34 13.31
N LEU A 49 -11.67 60.98 13.08
CA LEU A 49 -10.70 60.51 12.08
C LEU A 49 -10.15 59.09 12.38
N LEU A 50 -9.88 58.80 13.66
CA LEU A 50 -9.43 57.48 14.06
C LEU A 50 -10.52 56.39 13.85
N LEU A 51 -11.79 56.73 14.11
CA LEU A 51 -12.92 55.84 13.88
C LEU A 51 -13.10 55.56 12.37
N LEU A 52 -13.00 56.60 11.55
CA LEU A 52 -13.04 56.45 10.07
C LEU A 52 -11.88 55.62 9.58
N LEU A 53 -10.65 55.93 10.03
CA LEU A 53 -9.47 55.15 9.69
C LEU A 53 -9.58 53.72 10.10
N HIS A 54 -10.10 53.42 11.31
CA HIS A 54 -10.35 52.09 11.78
C HIS A 54 -11.32 51.33 10.83
N GLY A 55 -12.40 51.98 10.40
CA GLY A 55 -13.34 51.41 9.43
C GLY A 55 -12.67 51.04 8.10
N VAL A 56 -11.89 51.97 7.56
CA VAL A 56 -11.15 51.75 6.30
C VAL A 56 -10.11 50.62 6.45
N LEU A 57 -9.35 50.62 7.55
CA LEU A 57 -8.37 49.56 7.80
C LEU A 57 -9.03 48.17 7.94
N LYS A 58 -10.17 48.10 8.63
CA LYS A 58 -10.94 46.86 8.76
C LYS A 58 -11.42 46.32 7.41
N ASP A 59 -11.90 47.21 6.52
CA ASP A 59 -12.32 46.84 5.18
C ASP A 59 -11.12 46.46 4.29
N TYR A 60 -9.97 47.11 4.48
CA TYR A 60 -8.72 46.73 3.82
C TYR A 60 -8.24 45.35 4.26
N GLU A 61 -8.23 45.05 5.57
CA GLU A 61 -7.85 43.73 6.09
C GLU A 61 -8.77 42.62 5.55
N LYS A 62 -10.10 42.88 5.53
CA LYS A 62 -11.07 41.96 4.98
C LYS A 62 -10.87 41.70 3.50
N SER A 63 -10.40 42.70 2.76
CA SER A 63 -10.14 42.62 1.34
C SER A 63 -8.80 41.97 0.97
N MET A 64 -7.98 41.59 1.96
CA MET A 64 -6.73 40.90 1.67
C MET A 64 -7.00 39.44 1.21
N PRO A 65 -6.27 38.93 0.18
CA PRO A 65 -6.38 37.57 -0.26
C PRO A 65 -6.24 36.53 0.87
N ASN A 66 -5.38 36.81 1.85
CA ASN A 66 -5.18 35.95 3.02
C ASN A 66 -6.46 35.75 3.84
N ASN A 67 -7.35 36.74 3.88
CA ASN A 67 -8.62 36.61 4.61
C ASN A 67 -9.55 35.61 3.92
N THR A 68 -9.64 35.64 2.60
CA THR A 68 -10.35 34.65 1.80
C THR A 68 -9.73 33.27 1.99
N MET A 69 -8.39 33.14 1.93
CA MET A 69 -7.70 31.88 2.17
C MET A 69 -7.93 31.30 3.55
N SER A 70 -8.04 32.13 4.58
CA SER A 70 -8.35 31.68 5.94
C SER A 70 -9.74 31.02 6.05
N GLN A 71 -10.64 31.31 5.13
CA GLN A 71 -11.94 30.61 5.03
C GLN A 71 -11.83 29.35 4.18
N VAL A 72 -11.12 29.44 3.04
CA VAL A 72 -10.93 28.30 2.13
C VAL A 72 -10.22 27.14 2.83
N VAL A 73 -9.17 27.42 3.61
CA VAL A 73 -8.40 26.35 4.30
C VAL A 73 -9.26 25.55 5.29
N LYS A 74 -10.32 26.13 5.85
CA LYS A 74 -11.24 25.42 6.76
C LYS A 74 -12.01 24.30 6.08
N ALA A 75 -12.13 24.32 4.76
CA ALA A 75 -12.75 23.26 3.99
C ALA A 75 -11.85 22.02 3.86
N PHE A 76 -10.53 22.16 4.06
CA PHE A 76 -9.58 21.07 3.98
C PHE A 76 -9.54 20.30 5.30
N THR A 77 -10.51 19.45 5.49
CA THR A 77 -10.64 18.55 6.64
C THR A 77 -10.73 17.11 6.17
N SER A 78 -10.39 16.17 7.05
CA SER A 78 -10.52 14.72 6.76
C SER A 78 -11.93 14.33 6.34
N ASP A 79 -12.96 14.99 6.88
CA ASP A 79 -14.36 14.69 6.55
C ASP A 79 -14.79 15.25 5.19
N ASN A 80 -14.18 16.34 4.74
CA ASN A 80 -14.60 17.06 3.54
C ASN A 80 -13.68 16.85 2.32
N ILE A 81 -12.51 16.22 2.50
CA ILE A 81 -11.52 16.09 1.43
C ILE A 81 -12.06 15.31 0.22
N GLU A 82 -12.86 14.27 0.44
CA GLU A 82 -13.45 13.47 -0.65
C GLU A 82 -14.39 14.32 -1.51
N GLN A 83 -15.20 15.18 -0.89
CA GLN A 83 -16.04 16.11 -1.61
C GLN A 83 -15.21 17.13 -2.40
N LEU A 84 -14.16 17.68 -1.81
CA LEU A 84 -13.25 18.63 -2.52
C LEU A 84 -12.61 17.96 -3.75
N LEU A 85 -12.19 16.69 -3.66
CA LEU A 85 -11.64 15.95 -4.79
C LEU A 85 -12.67 15.73 -5.89
N ASN A 86 -13.92 15.38 -5.54
CA ASN A 86 -15.02 15.22 -6.48
C ASN A 86 -15.39 16.54 -7.17
N ASP A 87 -15.54 17.61 -6.40
CA ASP A 87 -15.93 18.93 -6.90
C ASP A 87 -14.89 19.52 -7.88
N ASN A 88 -13.61 19.14 -7.72
CA ASN A 88 -12.53 19.58 -8.58
C ASN A 88 -12.12 18.52 -9.63
N SER A 89 -12.95 17.49 -9.86
CA SER A 89 -12.80 16.50 -10.94
C SER A 89 -11.39 15.88 -11.00
N VAL A 90 -10.86 15.50 -9.86
CA VAL A 90 -9.52 14.90 -9.77
C VAL A 90 -9.44 13.63 -10.60
N LYS A 91 -8.44 13.54 -11.46
CA LYS A 91 -8.17 12.33 -12.24
C LYS A 91 -7.56 11.26 -11.34
N VAL A 92 -8.21 10.12 -11.28
CA VAL A 92 -7.73 8.94 -10.56
C VAL A 92 -7.36 7.85 -11.55
N ASN A 93 -6.48 6.92 -11.14
CA ASN A 93 -6.16 5.73 -11.92
C ASN A 93 -7.43 4.87 -12.07
N GLU A 94 -7.59 4.15 -13.19
CA GLU A 94 -8.78 3.33 -13.44
C GLU A 94 -9.02 2.21 -12.40
N PHE A 95 -7.97 1.85 -11.65
CA PHE A 95 -8.05 0.88 -10.55
C PHE A 95 -8.33 1.50 -9.18
N GLU A 96 -8.49 2.82 -9.12
CA GLU A 96 -8.72 3.56 -7.88
C GLU A 96 -10.01 4.35 -7.93
N THR A 97 -10.51 4.74 -6.78
CA THR A 97 -11.67 5.60 -6.63
C THR A 97 -11.27 6.92 -6.01
N VAL A 98 -12.11 7.96 -6.15
CA VAL A 98 -11.87 9.23 -5.43
C VAL A 98 -11.80 9.00 -3.93
N SER A 99 -12.54 8.04 -3.40
CA SER A 99 -12.50 7.67 -1.97
C SER A 99 -11.13 7.14 -1.55
N SER A 100 -10.48 6.29 -2.38
CA SER A 100 -9.12 5.79 -2.06
C SER A 100 -8.07 6.91 -2.10
N VAL A 101 -8.22 7.88 -3.02
CA VAL A 101 -7.39 9.08 -3.05
C VAL A 101 -7.66 9.97 -1.83
N ALA A 102 -8.92 10.09 -1.42
CA ALA A 102 -9.27 10.82 -0.20
C ALA A 102 -8.61 10.20 1.04
N ASP A 103 -8.56 8.88 1.14
CA ASP A 103 -7.91 8.19 2.27
C ASP A 103 -6.39 8.47 2.30
N TYR A 104 -5.74 8.57 1.15
CA TYR A 104 -4.34 9.02 1.08
C TYR A 104 -4.16 10.43 1.65
N PHE A 105 -5.04 11.40 1.30
CA PHE A 105 -4.96 12.74 1.85
C PHE A 105 -5.34 12.79 3.33
N LYS A 106 -6.31 12.00 3.79
CA LYS A 106 -6.66 11.85 5.22
C LYS A 106 -5.44 11.42 6.04
N LEU A 107 -4.67 10.44 5.56
CA LEU A 107 -3.43 10.02 6.21
C LEU A 107 -2.38 11.15 6.28
N LYS A 108 -2.26 11.97 5.24
CA LYS A 108 -1.34 13.14 5.26
C LYS A 108 -1.80 14.24 6.21
N MET A 109 -3.11 14.41 6.39
CA MET A 109 -3.69 15.39 7.30
C MET A 109 -3.77 14.88 8.75
N GLN A 110 -3.69 13.56 8.95
CA GLN A 110 -3.69 12.97 10.28
C GLN A 110 -2.51 13.52 11.09
N ASP A 111 -2.79 13.99 12.31
CA ASP A 111 -1.82 14.56 13.24
C ASP A 111 -1.06 15.81 12.72
N ASN A 112 -1.48 16.36 11.58
CA ASN A 112 -0.88 17.55 11.00
C ASN A 112 -1.88 18.70 10.89
N GLU A 113 -1.45 19.89 11.30
CA GLU A 113 -2.22 21.10 11.06
C GLU A 113 -2.24 21.45 9.56
N VAL A 114 -3.43 21.72 9.02
CA VAL A 114 -3.59 22.18 7.66
C VAL A 114 -3.40 23.69 7.60
N THR A 115 -2.41 24.13 6.86
CA THR A 115 -2.01 25.54 6.70
C THR A 115 -1.94 25.95 5.23
N TYR A 116 -1.74 27.24 4.97
CA TYR A 116 -1.50 27.71 3.60
C TYR A 116 -0.32 28.68 3.53
N LYS A 117 0.36 28.69 2.38
CA LYS A 117 1.45 29.63 2.08
C LYS A 117 1.29 30.16 0.65
N ARG A 118 1.79 31.37 0.40
CA ARG A 118 1.89 31.91 -0.97
C ARG A 118 2.76 30.97 -1.82
N LYS A 119 2.32 30.67 -3.05
CA LYS A 119 3.11 29.87 -3.98
C LYS A 119 4.32 30.69 -4.45
N SER A 120 5.51 30.20 -4.20
CA SER A 120 6.74 30.90 -4.56
C SER A 120 6.88 30.95 -6.09
N GLY A 121 7.19 32.16 -6.61
CA GLY A 121 7.39 32.40 -8.05
C GLY A 121 6.11 32.59 -8.87
N GLU A 122 4.94 32.22 -8.36
CA GLU A 122 3.67 32.32 -9.10
C GLU A 122 2.63 33.23 -8.43
N TYR A 123 2.84 33.62 -7.19
CA TYR A 123 1.97 34.55 -6.50
C TYR A 123 2.14 35.97 -7.06
N THR A 124 1.03 36.58 -7.50
CA THR A 124 0.99 38.00 -7.85
C THR A 124 -0.15 38.71 -7.11
N ASN A 125 -0.15 40.06 -7.14
CA ASN A 125 -1.23 40.81 -6.52
C ASN A 125 -2.54 40.77 -7.34
N THR A 126 -2.50 40.32 -8.59
CA THR A 126 -3.66 40.15 -9.46
C THR A 126 -4.13 38.71 -9.60
N THR A 127 -3.24 37.77 -9.34
CA THR A 127 -3.49 36.35 -9.35
C THR A 127 -2.86 35.73 -8.11
N PRO A 128 -3.52 35.83 -6.94
CA PRO A 128 -3.00 35.22 -5.72
C PRO A 128 -3.13 33.71 -5.78
N ILE A 129 -1.99 33.00 -5.78
CA ILE A 129 -1.93 31.55 -5.76
C ILE A 129 -1.29 31.10 -4.46
N TYR A 130 -1.91 30.12 -3.82
CA TYR A 130 -1.48 29.56 -2.54
C TYR A 130 -1.32 28.05 -2.64
N VAL A 131 -0.43 27.50 -1.84
CA VAL A 131 -0.32 26.06 -1.60
C VAL A 131 -0.89 25.73 -0.23
N ILE A 132 -1.70 24.67 -0.19
CA ILE A 132 -2.22 24.08 1.05
C ILE A 132 -1.23 23.02 1.51
N LYS A 133 -0.91 23.03 2.79
CA LYS A 133 0.04 22.11 3.41
C LYS A 133 -0.60 21.38 4.59
N ALA A 134 -0.28 20.10 4.71
CA ALA A 134 -0.50 19.31 5.93
C ALA A 134 0.89 19.00 6.50
N GLY A 135 1.27 19.68 7.57
CA GLY A 135 2.64 19.70 8.05
C GLY A 135 3.61 20.20 6.97
N ASP A 136 4.59 19.38 6.58
CA ASP A 136 5.53 19.71 5.51
C ASP A 136 5.04 19.33 4.10
N ALA A 137 4.05 18.44 4.00
CA ALA A 137 3.52 17.97 2.72
C ALA A 137 2.61 19.04 2.09
N THR A 138 2.83 19.38 0.82
CA THR A 138 1.87 20.13 0.01
C THR A 138 0.79 19.19 -0.49
N ILE A 139 -0.49 19.54 -0.31
CA ILE A 139 -1.62 18.69 -0.67
C ILE A 139 -2.51 19.25 -1.77
N ALA A 140 -2.48 20.57 -1.98
CA ALA A 140 -3.26 21.21 -3.03
C ALA A 140 -2.72 22.59 -3.33
N GLU A 141 -3.17 23.15 -4.45
CA GLU A 141 -3.00 24.54 -4.84
C GLU A 141 -4.36 25.22 -4.94
N VAL A 142 -4.40 26.49 -4.52
CA VAL A 142 -5.61 27.30 -4.54
C VAL A 142 -5.30 28.60 -5.26
N ALA A 143 -6.06 28.90 -6.30
CA ALA A 143 -6.06 30.21 -6.97
C ALA A 143 -7.26 31.04 -6.52
N LEU A 144 -7.03 32.35 -6.35
CA LEU A 144 -8.07 33.32 -6.09
C LEU A 144 -8.21 34.26 -7.28
N THR A 145 -9.44 34.71 -7.52
CA THR A 145 -9.75 35.72 -8.54
C THR A 145 -10.48 36.90 -7.93
N GLU A 146 -10.42 38.03 -8.62
CA GLU A 146 -11.12 39.25 -8.21
C GLU A 146 -12.65 39.04 -8.22
N ASN A 147 -13.32 39.52 -7.18
CA ASN A 147 -14.79 39.45 -6.99
C ASN A 147 -15.41 40.87 -6.93
N GLY A 148 -14.78 41.85 -7.58
CA GLY A 148 -15.20 43.24 -7.53
C GLY A 148 -14.45 44.05 -6.49
N LYS A 149 -15.03 45.21 -6.09
CA LYS A 149 -14.43 46.14 -5.12
C LYS A 149 -15.46 46.53 -4.07
N ASN A 150 -15.00 46.61 -2.81
CA ASN A 150 -15.83 47.10 -1.71
C ASN A 150 -16.07 48.62 -1.74
N ALA A 151 -16.81 49.13 -0.76
CA ALA A 151 -17.16 50.57 -0.65
C ALA A 151 -15.93 51.51 -0.65
N HIS A 152 -14.79 51.04 -0.17
CA HIS A 152 -13.53 51.77 -0.14
C HIS A 152 -12.63 51.47 -1.36
N LYS A 153 -13.17 50.80 -2.41
CA LYS A 153 -12.50 50.45 -3.67
C LYS A 153 -11.35 49.45 -3.51
N PHE A 154 -11.28 48.74 -2.38
CA PHE A 154 -10.36 47.61 -2.21
C PHE A 154 -10.90 46.38 -2.95
N THR A 155 -10.02 45.64 -3.63
CA THR A 155 -10.37 44.42 -4.36
C THR A 155 -10.86 43.32 -3.39
N GLU A 156 -12.02 42.74 -3.65
CA GLU A 156 -12.51 41.57 -2.96
C GLU A 156 -12.09 40.34 -3.74
N TRP A 157 -11.86 39.23 -3.03
CA TRP A 157 -11.37 37.99 -3.58
C TRP A 157 -12.36 36.87 -3.36
N LYS A 158 -12.45 35.94 -4.33
CA LYS A 158 -13.18 34.70 -4.21
C LYS A 158 -12.30 33.53 -4.67
N LEU A 159 -12.68 32.31 -4.25
CA LEU A 159 -12.09 31.10 -4.77
C LEU A 159 -12.33 31.03 -6.28
N ASP A 160 -11.25 30.80 -7.03
CA ASP A 160 -11.28 30.54 -8.47
C ASP A 160 -11.18 29.04 -8.73
N SER A 161 -10.12 28.41 -8.26
CA SER A 161 -9.89 26.98 -8.47
C SER A 161 -9.11 26.35 -7.32
N ILE A 162 -9.30 25.03 -7.17
CA ILE A 162 -8.46 24.15 -6.35
C ILE A 162 -7.86 23.11 -7.28
N SER A 163 -6.54 22.94 -7.27
CA SER A 163 -5.85 21.89 -8.01
C SER A 163 -5.14 20.94 -7.07
N PHE A 164 -5.32 19.66 -7.31
CA PHE A 164 -4.57 18.58 -6.66
C PHE A 164 -3.49 18.01 -7.58
N ASP A 165 -3.42 18.50 -8.84
CA ASP A 165 -2.46 18.02 -9.83
C ASP A 165 -1.02 18.33 -9.40
N GLY A 166 -0.15 17.31 -9.53
CA GLY A 166 1.25 17.40 -9.09
C GLY A 166 1.48 17.23 -7.58
N TYR A 167 0.41 17.16 -6.78
CA TYR A 167 0.49 16.92 -5.32
C TYR A 167 0.01 15.51 -4.94
N ILE A 168 -0.49 14.80 -5.93
CA ILE A 168 -0.82 13.39 -5.86
C ILE A 168 0.47 12.61 -6.15
N ASP A 169 1.06 12.02 -5.10
CA ASP A 169 2.28 11.21 -5.23
C ASP A 169 1.90 9.76 -5.60
N ALA A 170 1.51 9.58 -6.86
CA ALA A 170 1.09 8.28 -7.41
C ALA A 170 2.32 7.44 -7.80
N GLN A 171 3.17 7.08 -6.83
CA GLN A 171 4.43 6.37 -7.06
C GLN A 171 4.37 4.85 -6.81
N ASN A 172 3.18 4.34 -6.49
CA ASN A 172 3.05 2.90 -6.29
C ASN A 172 2.90 2.21 -7.64
N ASP A 173 3.89 1.39 -7.96
CA ASP A 173 3.87 0.48 -9.09
C ASP A 173 3.67 -0.93 -8.56
N VAL A 174 2.95 -1.75 -9.30
CA VAL A 174 2.83 -3.17 -9.02
C VAL A 174 3.16 -3.99 -10.26
N THR A 175 3.96 -5.03 -10.06
CA THR A 175 4.27 -6.04 -11.08
C THR A 175 3.63 -7.36 -10.65
N ILE A 176 2.79 -7.94 -11.49
CA ILE A 176 2.03 -9.15 -11.17
C ILE A 176 2.36 -10.24 -12.17
N THR A 177 2.93 -11.34 -11.69
CA THR A 177 3.09 -12.57 -12.47
C THR A 177 1.90 -13.47 -12.20
N ALA A 178 1.21 -13.90 -13.25
CA ALA A 178 0.00 -14.72 -13.11
C ALA A 178 -0.08 -15.79 -14.21
N PRO A 179 -0.77 -16.93 -13.96
CA PRO A 179 -1.17 -17.84 -15.02
C PRO A 179 -1.88 -17.09 -16.15
N SER A 180 -1.52 -17.35 -17.40
CA SER A 180 -2.05 -16.62 -18.56
C SER A 180 -3.58 -16.73 -18.73
N ALA A 181 -4.17 -17.80 -18.19
CA ALA A 181 -5.62 -18.05 -18.22
C ALA A 181 -6.34 -17.48 -16.97
N ALA A 182 -5.63 -16.92 -16.00
CA ALA A 182 -6.23 -16.37 -14.79
C ALA A 182 -6.85 -15.01 -15.07
N GLU A 183 -8.00 -14.75 -14.46
CA GLU A 183 -8.55 -13.41 -14.35
C GLU A 183 -7.93 -12.72 -13.13
N VAL A 184 -7.21 -11.62 -13.36
CA VAL A 184 -6.56 -10.84 -12.31
C VAL A 184 -7.28 -9.50 -12.15
N LYS A 185 -7.55 -9.11 -10.90
CA LYS A 185 -8.21 -7.84 -10.56
C LYS A 185 -7.36 -7.04 -9.58
N LEU A 186 -7.29 -5.73 -9.81
CA LEU A 186 -6.80 -4.73 -8.87
C LEU A 186 -8.00 -3.98 -8.30
N ASN A 187 -8.10 -3.93 -6.97
CA ASN A 187 -9.21 -3.26 -6.26
C ASN A 187 -10.60 -3.65 -6.80
N GLY A 188 -10.75 -4.89 -7.30
CA GLY A 188 -11.98 -5.40 -7.90
C GLY A 188 -12.15 -5.11 -9.40
N VAL A 189 -11.29 -4.28 -10.01
CA VAL A 189 -11.31 -3.98 -11.45
C VAL A 189 -10.39 -4.96 -12.17
N LYS A 190 -10.91 -5.60 -13.23
CA LYS A 190 -10.13 -6.54 -14.06
C LYS A 190 -9.02 -5.81 -14.80
N ILE A 191 -7.80 -6.36 -14.74
CA ILE A 191 -6.66 -5.83 -15.49
C ILE A 191 -6.82 -6.22 -16.97
N SER A 192 -6.72 -5.24 -17.85
CA SER A 192 -6.76 -5.49 -19.31
C SER A 192 -5.42 -6.01 -19.83
N GLU A 193 -5.44 -6.64 -21.01
CA GLU A 193 -4.23 -7.14 -21.68
C GLU A 193 -3.23 -6.04 -22.05
N SER A 194 -3.66 -4.78 -22.11
CA SER A 194 -2.79 -3.62 -22.39
C SER A 194 -1.70 -3.41 -21.31
N TYR A 195 -1.91 -3.95 -20.12
CA TYR A 195 -0.94 -3.91 -19.02
C TYR A 195 0.06 -5.05 -19.04
N ILE A 196 -0.07 -6.00 -19.98
CA ILE A 196 0.87 -7.11 -20.10
C ILE A 196 2.19 -6.62 -20.70
N THR A 197 3.27 -6.80 -19.95
CA THR A 197 4.63 -6.44 -20.37
C THR A 197 5.42 -7.65 -20.88
N GLN A 198 5.07 -8.87 -20.42
CA GLN A 198 5.71 -10.11 -20.87
C GLN A 198 4.65 -11.20 -21.02
N LYS A 199 4.73 -11.96 -22.12
CA LYS A 199 3.85 -13.08 -22.45
C LYS A 199 4.63 -14.38 -22.57
N ASP A 200 3.92 -15.49 -22.53
CA ASP A 200 4.44 -16.83 -22.83
C ASP A 200 5.61 -17.27 -21.94
N ILE A 201 5.60 -16.83 -20.67
CA ILE A 201 6.63 -17.20 -19.71
C ILE A 201 6.40 -18.65 -19.28
N LYS A 202 7.30 -19.52 -19.67
CA LYS A 202 7.28 -20.93 -19.25
C LYS A 202 7.72 -21.06 -17.80
N LEU A 203 7.06 -21.95 -17.07
CA LEU A 203 7.48 -22.35 -15.75
C LEU A 203 8.61 -23.37 -15.84
N ASP A 204 9.68 -23.18 -15.07
CA ASP A 204 10.82 -24.11 -15.08
C ASP A 204 10.41 -25.57 -14.83
N ILE A 205 9.45 -25.77 -13.91
CA ILE A 205 8.95 -27.08 -13.55
C ILE A 205 8.16 -27.77 -14.66
N THR A 206 7.63 -27.02 -15.65
CA THR A 206 6.84 -27.58 -16.76
C THR A 206 7.52 -27.41 -18.13
N LYS A 207 8.77 -26.99 -18.18
CA LYS A 207 9.48 -26.71 -19.45
C LYS A 207 9.63 -27.91 -20.38
N ASN A 208 9.54 -29.13 -19.84
CA ASN A 208 9.76 -30.37 -20.60
C ASN A 208 8.46 -31.12 -20.90
N VAL A 209 7.27 -30.53 -20.70
CA VAL A 209 5.97 -31.21 -20.89
C VAL A 209 5.31 -30.92 -22.26
N ASP A 210 5.80 -29.96 -23.04
CA ASP A 210 5.18 -29.47 -24.28
C ASP A 210 4.93 -30.59 -25.34
N ALA A 211 5.72 -31.67 -25.29
CA ALA A 211 5.54 -32.80 -26.20
C ALA A 211 4.28 -33.64 -25.89
N TYR A 212 3.68 -33.46 -24.72
CA TYR A 212 2.59 -34.32 -24.22
C TYR A 212 1.32 -33.53 -23.94
N VAL A 213 1.47 -32.35 -23.40
CA VAL A 213 0.35 -31.46 -23.02
C VAL A 213 0.73 -30.01 -23.31
N LYS A 214 -0.26 -29.16 -23.50
CA LYS A 214 0.01 -27.72 -23.59
C LYS A 214 0.59 -27.24 -22.24
N ALA A 215 1.86 -26.85 -22.24
CA ALA A 215 2.52 -26.36 -21.03
C ALA A 215 1.80 -25.13 -20.50
N PRO A 216 1.61 -25.02 -19.19
CA PRO A 216 1.13 -23.80 -18.55
C PRO A 216 2.14 -22.68 -18.74
N ILE A 217 1.63 -21.49 -19.01
CA ILE A 217 2.43 -20.28 -19.20
C ILE A 217 1.92 -19.18 -18.30
N ASN A 218 2.83 -18.31 -17.89
CA ASN A 218 2.52 -17.09 -17.16
C ASN A 218 2.57 -15.86 -18.05
N VAL A 219 1.96 -14.79 -17.57
CA VAL A 219 2.08 -13.42 -18.08
C VAL A 219 2.50 -12.50 -16.97
N VAL A 220 3.14 -11.37 -17.31
CA VAL A 220 3.48 -10.32 -16.34
C VAL A 220 2.71 -9.07 -16.69
N TYR A 221 1.93 -8.59 -15.72
CA TYR A 221 1.29 -7.28 -15.76
C TYR A 221 2.15 -6.26 -15.05
N LYS A 222 2.15 -5.03 -15.54
CA LYS A 222 2.73 -3.88 -14.82
C LYS A 222 1.71 -2.75 -14.80
N VAL A 223 1.33 -2.32 -13.61
CA VAL A 223 0.46 -1.17 -13.37
C VAL A 223 1.25 -0.14 -12.59
N SER A 224 1.27 1.09 -13.08
CA SER A 224 2.01 2.21 -12.50
C SER A 224 1.08 3.37 -12.16
N GLY A 225 1.52 4.26 -11.29
CA GLY A 225 0.79 5.47 -10.97
C GLY A 225 -0.39 5.24 -10.02
N LEU A 226 -0.26 4.32 -9.08
CA LEU A 226 -1.23 4.09 -8.02
C LEU A 226 -0.89 4.94 -6.80
N MET A 227 -1.92 5.45 -6.12
CA MET A 227 -1.78 6.21 -4.87
C MET A 227 -1.49 5.30 -3.68
N THR A 228 -2.14 4.16 -3.67
CA THR A 228 -2.08 3.20 -2.57
C THR A 228 -1.65 1.83 -3.07
N GLN A 229 -1.22 0.97 -2.14
CA GLN A 229 -0.97 -0.44 -2.44
C GLN A 229 -2.31 -1.10 -2.80
N PRO A 230 -2.49 -1.64 -4.02
CA PRO A 230 -3.77 -2.18 -4.43
C PRO A 230 -4.04 -3.55 -3.80
N LYS A 231 -5.31 -3.86 -3.58
CA LYS A 231 -5.74 -5.23 -3.28
C LYS A 231 -5.78 -6.04 -4.57
N ILE A 232 -4.96 -7.08 -4.65
CA ILE A 232 -4.90 -7.99 -5.79
C ILE A 232 -5.72 -9.23 -5.48
N THR A 233 -6.58 -9.62 -6.42
CA THR A 233 -7.31 -10.87 -6.40
C THR A 233 -7.19 -11.55 -7.76
N ALA A 234 -7.21 -12.87 -7.78
CA ALA A 234 -7.14 -13.61 -9.03
C ALA A 234 -8.00 -14.87 -8.93
N SER A 235 -8.54 -15.31 -10.07
CA SER A 235 -9.27 -16.56 -10.17
C SER A 235 -8.96 -17.29 -11.48
N LEU A 236 -9.05 -18.60 -11.45
CA LEU A 236 -8.89 -19.47 -12.61
C LEU A 236 -10.06 -20.45 -12.67
N ASN A 237 -10.83 -20.40 -13.75
CA ASN A 237 -12.05 -21.23 -13.92
C ASN A 237 -13.02 -21.15 -12.71
N GLY A 238 -13.16 -19.96 -12.11
CA GLY A 238 -14.04 -19.72 -10.96
C GLY A 238 -13.46 -20.15 -9.60
N ILE A 239 -12.21 -20.63 -9.57
CA ILE A 239 -11.48 -20.95 -8.33
C ILE A 239 -10.59 -19.77 -7.97
N ASP A 240 -10.72 -19.27 -6.75
CA ASP A 240 -9.86 -18.20 -6.25
C ASP A 240 -8.42 -18.70 -6.08
N LEU A 241 -7.47 -17.89 -6.56
CA LEU A 241 -6.05 -18.16 -6.48
C LEU A 241 -5.42 -17.36 -5.35
N SER A 242 -4.46 -17.96 -4.66
CA SER A 242 -3.66 -17.25 -3.68
C SER A 242 -2.68 -16.28 -4.36
N VAL A 243 -2.46 -15.13 -3.74
CA VAL A 243 -1.51 -14.11 -4.19
C VAL A 243 -0.45 -13.93 -3.12
N THR A 244 0.80 -14.12 -3.50
CA THR A 244 1.96 -13.79 -2.67
C THR A 244 2.45 -12.39 -3.02
N VAL A 245 2.65 -11.53 -2.02
CA VAL A 245 3.08 -10.14 -2.20
C VAL A 245 4.43 -9.95 -1.54
N GLU A 246 5.43 -9.54 -2.34
CA GLU A 246 6.78 -9.22 -1.90
C GLU A 246 7.14 -7.80 -2.37
N GLY A 247 6.81 -6.82 -1.53
CA GLY A 247 6.98 -5.42 -1.88
C GLY A 247 6.08 -5.00 -3.05
N LYS A 248 6.70 -4.64 -4.18
CA LYS A 248 6.02 -4.23 -5.42
C LYS A 248 5.79 -5.40 -6.40
N VAL A 249 6.29 -6.59 -6.07
CA VAL A 249 6.16 -7.79 -6.90
C VAL A 249 5.12 -8.70 -6.29
N CYS A 250 4.21 -9.17 -7.12
CA CYS A 250 3.13 -10.06 -6.73
C CYS A 250 3.13 -11.29 -7.62
N SER A 251 2.92 -12.46 -7.01
CA SER A 251 2.83 -13.74 -7.72
C SER A 251 1.46 -14.37 -7.45
N VAL A 252 0.73 -14.61 -8.50
CA VAL A 252 -0.52 -15.39 -8.46
C VAL A 252 -0.15 -16.86 -8.57
N ASN A 253 -0.46 -17.62 -7.53
CA ASN A 253 -0.08 -19.03 -7.45
C ASN A 253 -1.13 -19.90 -8.14
N TYR A 254 -0.68 -20.96 -8.80
CA TYR A 254 -1.58 -22.00 -9.31
C TYR A 254 -2.32 -22.68 -8.15
N PRO A 255 -3.55 -23.18 -8.37
CA PRO A 255 -4.33 -23.78 -7.30
C PRO A 255 -3.78 -25.15 -6.87
N THR A 256 -4.06 -25.51 -5.66
CA THR A 256 -3.96 -26.90 -5.19
C THR A 256 -5.27 -27.63 -5.46
N ASP A 257 -5.21 -28.96 -5.72
CA ASP A 257 -6.40 -29.78 -5.94
C ASP A 257 -6.30 -31.04 -5.05
N ALA A 258 -6.93 -30.94 -3.87
CA ALA A 258 -6.90 -32.04 -2.91
C ALA A 258 -7.57 -33.34 -3.43
N ALA A 259 -8.63 -33.22 -4.26
CA ALA A 259 -9.31 -34.37 -4.83
C ALA A 259 -8.43 -35.06 -5.87
N LEU A 260 -7.76 -34.30 -6.73
CA LEU A 260 -6.78 -34.82 -7.67
C LEU A 260 -5.65 -35.53 -6.91
N PHE A 261 -5.17 -34.93 -5.82
CA PHE A 261 -4.12 -35.50 -4.99
C PHE A 261 -4.50 -36.86 -4.43
N GLU A 262 -5.62 -36.98 -3.76
CA GLU A 262 -6.05 -38.26 -3.19
C GLU A 262 -6.25 -39.33 -4.28
N ALA A 263 -6.75 -38.92 -5.46
CA ALA A 263 -6.90 -39.81 -6.62
C ALA A 263 -5.56 -40.27 -7.20
N GLN A 264 -4.50 -39.46 -7.15
CA GLN A 264 -3.19 -39.78 -7.72
C GLN A 264 -2.21 -40.39 -6.72
N LYS A 265 -2.46 -40.32 -5.45
CA LYS A 265 -1.62 -40.87 -4.38
C LYS A 265 -1.24 -42.38 -4.61
N PRO A 266 -2.16 -43.27 -5.00
CA PRO A 266 -1.79 -44.65 -5.31
C PRO A 266 -0.84 -44.75 -6.50
N ASN A 267 -1.02 -43.91 -7.54
CA ASN A 267 -0.16 -43.90 -8.72
C ASN A 267 1.26 -43.41 -8.39
N ILE A 268 1.37 -42.35 -7.58
CA ILE A 268 2.64 -41.83 -7.08
C ILE A 268 3.36 -42.87 -6.20
N ASN A 269 2.64 -43.55 -5.30
CA ASN A 269 3.19 -44.62 -4.47
C ASN A 269 3.77 -45.75 -5.33
N ASN A 270 3.00 -46.21 -6.32
CA ASN A 270 3.43 -47.26 -7.23
C ASN A 270 4.67 -46.87 -8.02
N LEU A 271 4.77 -45.62 -8.44
CA LEU A 271 5.96 -45.08 -9.10
C LEU A 271 7.17 -45.10 -8.14
N ASN A 272 7.03 -44.55 -6.93
CA ASN A 272 8.09 -44.51 -5.92
C ASN A 272 8.60 -45.90 -5.57
N GLU A 273 7.66 -46.85 -5.41
CA GLU A 273 8.02 -48.27 -5.18
C GLU A 273 8.72 -48.88 -6.40
N ALA A 274 8.24 -48.63 -7.62
CA ALA A 274 8.87 -49.16 -8.83
C ALA A 274 10.29 -48.61 -8.98
N PHE A 275 10.49 -47.33 -8.68
CA PHE A 275 11.81 -46.67 -8.73
C PHE A 275 12.74 -47.24 -7.64
N GLY A 276 12.32 -47.28 -6.40
CA GLY A 276 13.11 -47.86 -5.30
C GLY A 276 13.46 -49.34 -5.53
N LYS A 277 12.49 -50.16 -6.00
CA LYS A 277 12.73 -51.55 -6.37
C LYS A 277 13.73 -51.70 -7.52
N TYR A 278 13.70 -50.81 -8.51
CA TYR A 278 14.68 -50.74 -9.60
C TYR A 278 16.11 -50.49 -9.04
N LEU A 279 16.26 -49.51 -8.14
CA LEU A 279 17.56 -49.18 -7.53
C LEU A 279 18.19 -50.33 -6.78
N ILE A 280 17.40 -51.16 -6.09
CA ILE A 280 17.88 -52.28 -5.30
C ILE A 280 17.83 -53.62 -6.04
N ASN A 281 17.68 -53.62 -7.37
CA ASN A 281 17.60 -54.83 -8.20
C ASN A 281 16.47 -55.80 -7.79
N ARG A 282 15.32 -55.23 -7.38
CA ARG A 282 14.06 -55.96 -7.09
C ARG A 282 12.94 -55.61 -8.05
N GLY A 283 13.20 -54.74 -9.00
CA GLY A 283 12.32 -54.32 -10.09
C GLY A 283 13.09 -54.22 -11.39
N THR A 284 12.36 -54.12 -12.50
CA THR A 284 12.93 -53.96 -13.84
C THR A 284 12.72 -52.58 -14.38
N LEU A 285 13.59 -52.12 -15.26
CA LEU A 285 13.41 -50.87 -16.00
C LEU A 285 12.10 -50.87 -16.81
N GLU A 286 11.69 -51.99 -17.36
CA GLU A 286 10.43 -52.14 -18.08
C GLU A 286 9.23 -51.83 -17.18
N THR A 287 9.24 -52.33 -15.90
CA THR A 287 8.20 -52.01 -14.94
C THR A 287 8.17 -50.54 -14.58
N LEU A 288 9.32 -49.95 -14.36
CA LEU A 288 9.44 -48.51 -14.06
C LEU A 288 8.98 -47.65 -15.24
N ASN A 289 9.35 -48.00 -16.47
CA ASN A 289 9.00 -47.29 -17.70
C ASN A 289 7.48 -47.21 -17.95
N LYS A 290 6.65 -48.01 -17.30
CA LYS A 290 5.19 -47.94 -17.39
C LYS A 290 4.63 -46.64 -16.74
N PHE A 291 5.40 -46.02 -15.87
CA PHE A 291 5.04 -44.77 -15.20
C PHE A 291 5.68 -43.53 -15.81
N LEU A 292 6.62 -43.70 -16.76
CA LEU A 292 7.51 -42.64 -17.23
C LEU A 292 7.31 -42.29 -18.70
N VAL A 293 7.41 -40.98 -18.98
CA VAL A 293 7.53 -40.45 -20.33
C VAL A 293 8.64 -39.39 -20.39
N GLY A 294 9.05 -39.01 -21.60
CA GLY A 294 9.91 -37.87 -21.87
C GLY A 294 11.22 -37.83 -21.09
N ASN A 295 11.44 -36.72 -20.45
CA ASN A 295 12.68 -36.44 -19.71
C ASN A 295 12.85 -37.34 -18.49
N ALA A 296 11.76 -37.63 -17.78
CA ALA A 296 11.79 -38.57 -16.66
C ALA A 296 12.23 -39.98 -17.11
N LYS A 297 11.67 -40.48 -18.22
CA LYS A 297 12.06 -41.78 -18.76
C LYS A 297 13.54 -41.82 -19.16
N LYS A 298 14.03 -40.77 -19.83
CA LYS A 298 15.43 -40.63 -20.21
C LYS A 298 16.37 -40.61 -19.02
N ASN A 299 16.06 -39.76 -18.02
CA ASN A 299 16.92 -39.55 -16.85
C ASN A 299 16.94 -40.76 -15.92
N MET A 300 15.78 -41.37 -15.63
CA MET A 300 15.72 -42.54 -14.77
C MET A 300 16.37 -43.77 -15.40
N SER A 301 16.31 -43.93 -16.76
CA SER A 301 17.00 -44.99 -17.46
C SER A 301 18.53 -44.86 -17.38
N ASN A 302 19.06 -43.67 -17.15
CA ASN A 302 20.49 -43.42 -17.02
C ASN A 302 21.00 -43.59 -15.57
N ILE A 303 20.11 -43.81 -14.59
CA ILE A 303 20.50 -44.09 -13.22
C ILE A 303 20.91 -45.55 -13.14
N GLU A 304 22.14 -45.80 -12.69
CA GLU A 304 22.60 -47.18 -12.47
C GLU A 304 21.70 -47.90 -11.50
N ALA A 305 21.11 -49.02 -11.96
CA ALA A 305 20.06 -49.72 -11.23
C ALA A 305 20.54 -50.45 -9.98
N THR A 306 21.84 -50.56 -9.73
CA THR A 306 22.28 -51.48 -8.70
C THR A 306 23.19 -50.82 -7.68
N TRP A 307 22.74 -50.89 -6.47
CA TRP A 307 23.64 -50.63 -5.36
C TRP A 307 24.56 -51.83 -5.19
N ALA A 308 25.81 -51.67 -5.66
CA ALA A 308 26.80 -52.74 -5.72
C ALA A 308 26.99 -53.47 -4.34
N PHE A 309 26.78 -52.78 -3.24
CA PHE A 309 26.91 -53.33 -1.90
C PHE A 309 25.86 -54.43 -1.59
N LEU A 310 24.80 -54.57 -2.37
CA LEU A 310 23.77 -55.59 -2.23
C LEU A 310 24.03 -56.83 -3.09
N TYR A 311 25.04 -56.83 -3.97
CA TYR A 311 25.37 -57.98 -4.78
C TYR A 311 25.70 -59.22 -3.93
N GLY A 312 25.08 -60.33 -4.30
CA GLY A 312 25.30 -61.61 -3.61
C GLY A 312 24.74 -61.70 -2.20
N LYS A 313 24.04 -60.66 -1.70
CA LYS A 313 23.44 -60.63 -0.37
C LYS A 313 21.95 -60.95 -0.43
N THR A 314 21.49 -61.69 0.60
CA THR A 314 20.06 -61.77 0.92
C THR A 314 19.67 -60.56 1.75
N TYR A 315 18.65 -59.83 1.34
CA TYR A 315 18.19 -58.63 2.03
C TYR A 315 16.66 -58.50 1.98
N THR A 316 16.14 -57.75 2.95
CA THR A 316 14.77 -57.27 3.00
C THR A 316 14.75 -55.76 2.78
N TYR A 317 13.63 -55.25 2.36
CA TYR A 317 13.44 -53.83 2.18
C TYR A 317 12.04 -53.40 2.57
N GLU A 318 11.90 -52.11 2.90
CA GLU A 318 10.64 -51.50 3.31
C GLU A 318 10.62 -50.03 2.86
N PHE A 319 9.49 -49.58 2.35
CA PHE A 319 9.24 -48.15 2.10
C PHE A 319 8.60 -47.57 3.35
N ARG A 320 9.20 -46.52 3.89
CA ARG A 320 8.81 -45.81 5.11
C ARG A 320 8.56 -44.36 4.85
N ASN A 321 7.76 -43.68 5.70
CA ASN A 321 7.60 -42.23 5.76
C ASN A 321 7.28 -41.58 4.41
N GLN A 322 6.44 -42.22 3.60
CA GLN A 322 6.00 -41.66 2.34
C GLN A 322 5.12 -40.46 2.61
N THR A 323 5.58 -39.29 2.16
CA THR A 323 4.87 -38.03 2.29
C THR A 323 4.82 -37.28 0.94
N TYR A 324 3.82 -36.45 0.80
CA TYR A 324 3.54 -35.69 -0.40
C TYR A 324 3.14 -34.28 0.01
N THR A 325 3.78 -33.30 -0.60
CA THR A 325 3.53 -31.89 -0.31
C THR A 325 3.49 -31.09 -1.62
N ASN A 326 3.12 -29.82 -1.54
CA ASN A 326 3.19 -28.86 -2.65
C ASN A 326 2.53 -29.37 -3.94
N MET A 327 1.35 -30.03 -3.81
CA MET A 327 0.59 -30.41 -4.99
C MET A 327 0.01 -29.17 -5.67
N ILE A 328 0.48 -28.89 -6.88
CA ILE A 328 0.07 -27.75 -7.69
C ILE A 328 -0.56 -28.27 -8.98
N LYS A 329 -1.80 -27.87 -9.24
CA LYS A 329 -2.53 -28.19 -10.47
C LYS A 329 -2.35 -27.06 -11.47
N TYR A 330 -1.65 -27.31 -12.55
CA TYR A 330 -1.46 -26.34 -13.64
C TYR A 330 -2.58 -26.38 -14.67
N SER A 331 -3.13 -27.57 -14.93
CA SER A 331 -4.25 -27.82 -15.84
C SER A 331 -4.92 -29.15 -15.52
N ASP A 332 -5.95 -29.52 -16.26
CA ASP A 332 -6.56 -30.87 -16.15
C ASP A 332 -5.65 -31.99 -16.65
N THR A 333 -4.52 -31.65 -17.25
CA THR A 333 -3.56 -32.59 -17.84
C THR A 333 -2.14 -32.41 -17.31
N CYS A 334 -1.90 -31.50 -16.35
CA CYS A 334 -0.57 -31.27 -15.80
C CYS A 334 -0.66 -30.86 -14.33
N PHE A 335 0.10 -31.55 -13.46
CA PHE A 335 0.32 -31.18 -12.07
C PHE A 335 1.76 -31.47 -11.65
N SER A 336 2.19 -30.86 -10.53
CA SER A 336 3.42 -31.23 -9.85
C SER A 336 3.16 -31.52 -8.37
N CYS A 337 4.06 -32.27 -7.78
CA CYS A 337 4.09 -32.46 -6.34
C CYS A 337 5.53 -32.71 -5.87
N GLN A 338 5.78 -32.44 -4.61
CA GLN A 338 7.00 -32.84 -3.93
C GLN A 338 6.74 -34.15 -3.22
N THR A 339 7.55 -35.17 -3.49
CA THR A 339 7.44 -36.50 -2.89
C THR A 339 8.65 -36.77 -2.02
N PHE A 340 8.41 -37.44 -0.90
CA PHE A 340 9.46 -37.93 -0.02
C PHE A 340 9.14 -39.36 0.40
N TYR A 341 10.15 -40.20 0.39
CA TYR A 341 10.07 -41.51 1.00
C TYR A 341 11.43 -42.01 1.51
N GLN A 342 11.42 -42.95 2.41
CA GLN A 342 12.61 -43.63 2.88
C GLN A 342 12.59 -45.06 2.36
N LEU A 343 13.70 -45.50 1.75
CA LEU A 343 13.93 -46.89 1.41
C LEU A 343 14.88 -47.48 2.44
N TYR A 344 14.31 -48.29 3.34
CA TYR A 344 15.07 -49.09 4.32
C TYR A 344 15.46 -50.43 3.73
N VAL A 345 16.74 -50.78 3.84
CA VAL A 345 17.27 -52.07 3.38
C VAL A 345 18.07 -52.70 4.48
N LYS A 346 17.78 -54.01 4.79
CA LYS A 346 18.47 -54.78 5.80
C LYS A 346 19.02 -56.06 5.20
N TRP A 347 20.32 -56.29 5.43
CA TRP A 347 21.04 -57.49 5.04
C TRP A 347 21.75 -58.10 6.28
N GLY A 348 22.21 -59.32 6.23
CA GLY A 348 22.71 -60.10 7.37
C GLY A 348 23.45 -59.33 8.47
N GLU A 349 24.44 -58.54 8.14
CA GLU A 349 25.29 -57.83 9.11
C GLU A 349 25.07 -56.29 9.11
N GLY A 350 24.12 -55.79 8.33
CA GLY A 350 23.92 -54.35 8.20
C GLY A 350 22.53 -53.94 7.79
N GLU A 351 22.28 -52.65 8.01
CA GLU A 351 21.05 -51.98 7.56
C GLU A 351 21.36 -50.56 7.14
N LYS A 352 20.56 -50.02 6.26
CA LYS A 352 20.66 -48.64 5.82
C LYS A 352 19.31 -48.08 5.38
N THR A 353 19.07 -46.81 5.70
CA THR A 353 17.94 -46.07 5.22
C THR A 353 18.43 -45.01 4.22
N TYR A 354 17.77 -44.88 3.12
CA TYR A 354 18.01 -43.88 2.08
C TYR A 354 16.80 -42.99 1.94
N ASP A 355 17.02 -41.72 2.12
CA ASP A 355 16.01 -40.70 1.92
C ASP A 355 15.98 -40.33 0.44
N THR A 356 14.78 -40.21 -0.11
CA THR A 356 14.55 -39.73 -1.48
C THR A 356 13.53 -38.61 -1.42
N SER A 357 13.94 -37.42 -1.88
CA SER A 357 13.08 -36.27 -2.06
C SER A 357 13.11 -35.86 -3.53
N MET A 358 11.95 -35.73 -4.15
CA MET A 358 11.83 -35.37 -5.56
C MET A 358 10.72 -34.34 -5.75
N ILE A 359 10.92 -33.47 -6.71
CA ILE A 359 9.88 -32.60 -7.27
C ILE A 359 9.46 -33.20 -8.59
N ASP A 360 8.26 -33.74 -8.62
CA ASP A 360 7.74 -34.54 -9.73
C ASP A 360 6.75 -33.73 -10.57
N THR A 361 6.85 -33.82 -11.89
CA THR A 361 5.91 -33.21 -12.84
C THR A 361 5.20 -34.28 -13.65
N PHE A 362 3.89 -34.36 -13.50
CA PHE A 362 3.02 -35.34 -14.13
C PHE A 362 2.23 -34.76 -15.30
N VAL A 363 2.05 -35.57 -16.32
CA VAL A 363 1.21 -35.28 -17.48
C VAL A 363 0.18 -36.37 -17.71
N LYS A 364 -1.02 -36.00 -18.18
CA LYS A 364 -2.10 -36.93 -18.50
C LYS A 364 -2.14 -37.21 -19.99
N ILE A 365 -1.93 -38.46 -20.38
CA ILE A 365 -1.94 -38.92 -21.76
C ILE A 365 -2.98 -40.05 -21.89
N ASN A 366 -3.96 -39.88 -22.77
CA ASN A 366 -5.03 -40.88 -23.02
C ASN A 366 -5.71 -41.35 -21.73
N GLY A 367 -5.94 -40.42 -20.78
CA GLY A 367 -6.62 -40.69 -19.51
C GLY A 367 -5.72 -41.16 -18.36
N SER A 368 -4.47 -41.58 -18.61
CA SER A 368 -3.51 -42.04 -17.62
C SER A 368 -2.45 -40.99 -17.30
N TRP A 369 -2.00 -40.95 -16.04
CA TRP A 369 -0.97 -40.04 -15.59
C TRP A 369 0.42 -40.68 -15.62
N TYR A 370 1.39 -39.91 -16.11
CA TYR A 370 2.79 -40.32 -16.27
C TYR A 370 3.71 -39.24 -15.67
N LEU A 371 4.80 -39.64 -15.04
CA LEU A 371 5.89 -38.74 -14.69
C LEU A 371 6.63 -38.31 -15.97
N ALA A 372 6.63 -37.02 -16.26
CA ALA A 372 7.27 -36.46 -17.47
C ALA A 372 8.64 -35.85 -17.18
N ASP A 373 8.78 -35.25 -15.98
CA ASP A 373 10.03 -34.66 -15.50
C ASP A 373 10.15 -34.76 -14.00
N PHE A 374 11.36 -34.73 -13.47
CA PHE A 374 11.63 -34.70 -12.04
C PHE A 374 12.98 -34.04 -11.76
N SER A 375 13.12 -33.53 -10.54
CA SER A 375 14.40 -33.14 -9.96
C SER A 375 14.52 -33.67 -8.53
N PHE A 376 15.73 -34.01 -8.11
CA PHE A 376 15.98 -34.28 -6.71
C PHE A 376 16.08 -32.94 -5.94
N ASP A 377 15.50 -32.91 -4.73
CA ASP A 377 15.49 -31.78 -3.83
C ASP A 377 16.63 -31.87 -2.80
#